data_7bcb3266fd0ce9d36c956cba555d06b3
#
_entry.id   7bcb3266fd0ce9d36c956cba555d06b3
#
_cell.length_a   1.000
_cell.length_b   1.000
_cell.length_c   1.000
_cell.angle_alpha   90.00
_cell.angle_beta   90.00
_cell.angle_gamma   90.00
#
_symmetry.space_group_name_H-M   'P 1'
#
loop_
_entity.id
_entity.type
_entity.pdbx_description
1 polymer ?
#
loop_
_entity_poly.entity_id
_entity_poly.type
_entity_poly.pdbx_seq_one_letter_code
_entity_poly.pdbx_strand_id
1 'polypeptide(L)'
;HEIDPHAKAILFGSRARGTEHEGSDWDVLILLDKPKVTLQDYDKYSYPLRELGWDIDEIINPVLFSQKEWEENHYTLFNHNVNKEGIAI
;
A
#
# COMPACT_ATOMS: atom_id res chain seq x y z
N HIS A 1 -8.67 -2.95 4.52
CA HIS A 1 -8.85 -4.15 5.32
C HIS A 1 -10.29 -4.42 5.66
N GLU A 2 -10.91 -3.45 6.33
CA GLU A 2 -12.33 -3.54 6.65
C GLU A 2 -13.20 -3.40 5.42
N ILE A 3 -12.69 -2.76 4.37
CA ILE A 3 -13.42 -2.52 3.13
C ILE A 3 -13.53 -3.80 2.31
N ASP A 4 -12.47 -4.60 2.28
CA ASP A 4 -12.43 -5.83 1.51
C ASP A 4 -11.58 -6.87 2.24
N PRO A 5 -12.19 -7.96 2.75
CA PRO A 5 -11.44 -8.98 3.49
C PRO A 5 -10.44 -9.75 2.64
N HIS A 6 -10.55 -9.67 1.31
CA HIS A 6 -9.61 -10.33 0.40
C HIS A 6 -8.45 -9.44 0.00
N ALA A 7 -8.50 -8.14 0.33
CA ALA A 7 -7.38 -7.24 0.08
C ALA A 7 -6.32 -7.40 1.17
N LYS A 8 -5.05 -7.26 0.76
CA LYS A 8 -3.92 -7.28 1.69
C LYS A 8 -3.29 -5.90 1.72
N ALA A 9 -2.87 -5.46 2.90
CA ALA A 9 -2.19 -4.19 3.07
C ALA A 9 -0.80 -4.42 3.67
N ILE A 10 0.22 -3.78 3.09
CA ILE A 10 1.60 -3.92 3.51
C ILE A 10 2.20 -2.53 3.70
N LEU A 11 2.68 -2.24 4.89
CA LEU A 11 3.42 -1.02 5.18
C LEU A 11 4.85 -1.20 4.67
N PHE A 12 5.36 -0.23 3.91
CA PHE A 12 6.73 -0.26 3.41
C PHE A 12 7.37 1.13 3.53
N GLY A 13 8.59 1.27 3.05
CA GLY A 13 9.31 2.54 3.10
C GLY A 13 9.94 2.81 4.47
N SER A 14 10.24 4.08 4.77
CA SER A 14 11.00 4.45 5.96
C SER A 14 10.30 4.05 7.26
N ARG A 15 8.98 4.12 7.33
CA ARG A 15 8.26 3.73 8.54
C ARG A 15 8.32 2.23 8.80
N ALA A 16 8.36 1.41 7.76
CA ALA A 16 8.54 -0.03 7.90
C ALA A 16 9.98 -0.38 8.33
N ARG A 17 10.96 0.38 7.85
CA ARG A 17 12.37 0.16 8.18
C ARG A 17 12.78 0.70 9.55
N GLY A 18 11.93 1.51 10.18
CA GLY A 18 12.29 2.17 11.43
C GLY A 18 13.25 3.34 11.26
N THR A 19 13.34 3.88 10.04
CA THR A 19 14.19 5.03 9.72
C THR A 19 13.38 6.31 9.55
N GLU A 20 12.12 6.28 9.91
CA GLU A 20 11.23 7.44 9.80
C GLU A 20 11.69 8.58 10.70
N HIS A 21 11.35 9.78 10.26
CA HIS A 21 11.55 11.01 11.02
C HIS A 21 10.26 11.80 11.00
N GLU A 22 10.20 12.88 11.76
CA GLU A 22 9.03 13.75 11.77
C GLU A 22 8.69 14.18 10.33
N GLY A 23 7.43 13.99 9.94
CA GLY A 23 6.96 14.30 8.60
C GLY A 23 7.14 13.19 7.56
N SER A 24 7.66 12.02 7.96
CA SER A 24 7.75 10.89 7.04
C SER A 24 6.37 10.38 6.63
N ASP A 25 6.22 10.04 5.35
CA ASP A 25 4.98 9.51 4.81
C ASP A 25 4.76 8.06 5.22
N TRP A 26 3.49 7.67 5.25
CA TRP A 26 3.10 6.28 5.42
C TRP A 26 2.90 5.66 4.03
N ASP A 27 3.82 4.81 3.61
CA ASP A 27 3.73 4.12 2.32
C ASP A 27 3.04 2.78 2.52
N VAL A 28 1.86 2.63 1.89
CA VAL A 28 1.03 1.44 2.06
C VAL A 28 0.76 0.81 0.69
N LEU A 29 1.13 -0.45 0.53
CA LEU A 29 0.81 -1.23 -0.65
C LEU A 29 -0.47 -1.99 -0.39
N ILE A 30 -1.42 -1.88 -1.31
CA ILE A 30 -2.69 -2.61 -1.24
C ILE A 30 -2.72 -3.60 -2.40
N LEU A 31 -2.81 -4.87 -2.06
CA LEU A 31 -2.91 -5.96 -3.04
C LEU A 31 -4.36 -6.42 -3.11
N LEU A 32 -4.95 -6.31 -4.29
CA LEU A 32 -6.34 -6.65 -4.53
C LEU A 32 -6.47 -8.05 -5.14
N ASP A 33 -7.42 -8.82 -4.64
CA ASP A 33 -7.70 -10.17 -5.16
C ASP A 33 -8.56 -10.08 -6.42
N LYS A 34 -7.95 -9.59 -7.49
CA LYS A 34 -8.59 -9.44 -8.80
C LYS A 34 -7.50 -9.38 -9.88
N PRO A 35 -7.86 -9.64 -11.16
CA PRO A 35 -6.85 -9.68 -12.23
C PRO A 35 -6.20 -8.34 -12.53
N LYS A 36 -6.90 -7.23 -12.32
CA LYS A 36 -6.42 -5.92 -12.72
C LYS A 36 -7.01 -4.82 -11.86
N VAL A 37 -6.20 -3.83 -11.51
CA VAL A 37 -6.64 -2.63 -10.79
C VAL A 37 -7.32 -1.67 -11.78
N THR A 38 -8.45 -1.11 -11.37
CA THR A 38 -9.23 -0.17 -12.17
C THR A 38 -9.25 1.21 -11.51
N LEU A 39 -9.76 2.21 -12.23
CA LEU A 39 -9.93 3.56 -11.66
C LEU A 39 -10.88 3.55 -10.46
N GLN A 40 -11.91 2.69 -10.50
CA GLN A 40 -12.84 2.56 -9.37
C GLN A 40 -12.14 2.02 -8.12
N ASP A 41 -11.13 1.17 -8.29
CA ASP A 41 -10.36 0.67 -7.16
C ASP A 41 -9.57 1.79 -6.49
N TYR A 42 -9.02 2.71 -7.25
CA TYR A 42 -8.34 3.87 -6.68
C TYR A 42 -9.29 4.72 -5.86
N ASP A 43 -10.49 4.96 -6.36
CA ASP A 43 -11.51 5.71 -5.61
C ASP A 43 -11.91 4.99 -4.33
N LYS A 44 -12.05 3.67 -4.39
CA LYS A 44 -12.53 2.86 -3.27
C LYS A 44 -11.49 2.71 -2.16
N TYR A 45 -10.21 2.55 -2.51
CA TYR A 45 -9.16 2.23 -1.54
C TYR A 45 -8.20 3.38 -1.29
N SER A 46 -7.82 4.11 -2.34
CA SER A 46 -6.82 5.16 -2.22
C SER A 46 -7.39 6.41 -1.53
N TYR A 47 -8.54 6.84 -1.96
CA TYR A 47 -9.14 8.10 -1.48
C TYR A 47 -9.47 8.07 0.01
N PRO A 48 -10.13 7.03 0.55
CA PRO A 48 -10.40 6.97 1.98
C PRO A 48 -9.13 6.98 2.84
N LEU A 49 -8.05 6.36 2.38
CA LEU A 49 -6.78 6.35 3.11
C LEU A 49 -6.15 7.74 3.13
N ARG A 50 -6.22 8.48 2.03
CA ARG A 50 -5.71 9.85 1.96
C ARG A 50 -6.52 10.77 2.87
N GLU A 51 -7.84 10.61 2.89
CA GLU A 51 -8.71 11.40 3.79
C GLU A 51 -8.40 11.10 5.25
N LEU A 52 -8.20 9.84 5.59
CA LEU A 52 -7.81 9.45 6.95
C LEU A 52 -6.50 10.13 7.34
N GLY A 53 -5.53 10.16 6.44
CA GLY A 53 -4.27 10.84 6.68
C GLY A 53 -4.47 12.32 6.97
N TRP A 54 -5.28 13.00 6.18
CA TRP A 54 -5.58 14.42 6.42
C TRP A 54 -6.25 14.65 7.77
N ASP A 55 -7.17 13.75 8.18
CA ASP A 55 -7.87 13.86 9.45
C ASP A 55 -6.93 13.73 10.66
N ILE A 56 -5.87 12.96 10.53
CA ILE A 56 -4.90 12.75 11.62
C ILE A 56 -3.60 13.54 11.41
N ASP A 57 -3.59 14.46 10.45
CA ASP A 57 -2.44 15.30 10.12
C ASP A 57 -1.20 14.48 9.74
N GLU A 58 -1.41 13.42 8.97
CA GLU A 58 -0.38 12.54 8.44
C GLU A 58 -0.55 12.40 6.93
N ILE A 59 0.52 12.02 6.23
CA ILE A 59 0.44 11.73 4.80
C ILE A 59 0.49 10.24 4.58
N ILE A 60 -0.57 9.70 3.96
CA ILE A 60 -0.63 8.29 3.60
C ILE A 60 -0.58 8.19 2.08
N ASN A 61 0.39 7.44 1.56
CA ASN A 61 0.58 7.21 0.14
C ASN A 61 0.17 5.77 -0.20
N PRO A 62 -1.06 5.55 -0.64
CA PRO A 62 -1.49 4.22 -1.05
C PRO A 62 -0.99 3.89 -2.45
N VAL A 63 -0.50 2.67 -2.63
CA VAL A 63 -0.11 2.12 -3.92
C VAL A 63 -0.92 0.85 -4.15
N LEU A 64 -1.63 0.77 -5.25
CA LEU A 64 -2.51 -0.34 -5.55
C LEU A 64 -1.95 -1.23 -6.65
N PHE A 65 -1.94 -2.54 -6.40
CA PHE A 65 -1.65 -3.56 -7.38
C PHE A 65 -2.66 -4.69 -7.24
N SER A 66 -2.97 -5.38 -8.32
CA SER A 66 -3.63 -6.67 -8.20
C SER A 66 -2.59 -7.69 -7.75
N GLN A 67 -3.01 -8.74 -7.06
CA GLN A 67 -2.09 -9.79 -6.63
C GLN A 67 -1.41 -10.44 -7.83
N LYS A 68 -2.13 -10.60 -8.93
CA LYS A 68 -1.57 -11.14 -10.16
C LYS A 68 -0.46 -10.26 -10.73
N GLU A 69 -0.72 -8.96 -10.83
CA GLU A 69 0.28 -8.00 -11.33
C GLU A 69 1.50 -7.97 -10.41
N TRP A 70 1.29 -8.03 -9.11
CA TRP A 70 2.38 -8.04 -8.15
C TRP A 70 3.27 -9.26 -8.30
N GLU A 71 2.69 -10.44 -8.48
CA GLU A 71 3.43 -11.68 -8.68
C GLU A 71 4.17 -11.69 -10.02
N GLU A 72 3.56 -11.16 -11.07
CA GLU A 72 4.19 -11.05 -12.39
C GLU A 72 5.40 -10.13 -12.39
N ASN A 73 5.44 -9.16 -11.48
CA ASN A 73 6.54 -8.20 -11.35
C ASN A 73 7.51 -8.56 -10.22
N HIS A 74 7.61 -9.83 -9.87
CA HIS A 74 8.46 -10.30 -8.76
C HIS A 74 9.94 -9.98 -8.97
N TYR A 75 10.37 -9.73 -10.20
CA TYR A 75 11.76 -9.43 -10.54
C TYR A 75 12.15 -7.97 -10.35
N THR A 76 11.19 -7.09 -10.06
CA THR A 76 11.49 -5.65 -9.89
C THR A 76 12.13 -5.38 -8.54
N LEU A 77 12.97 -4.35 -8.49
CA LEU A 77 13.60 -3.92 -7.25
C LEU A 77 12.56 -3.49 -6.21
N PHE A 78 11.53 -2.81 -6.65
CA PHE A 78 10.44 -2.39 -5.76
C PHE A 78 9.77 -3.59 -5.09
N ASN A 79 9.41 -4.60 -5.88
CA ASN A 79 8.79 -5.82 -5.35
C ASN A 79 9.72 -6.52 -4.35
N HIS A 80 11.00 -6.66 -4.71
CA HIS A 80 12.00 -7.26 -3.84
C HIS A 80 12.11 -6.53 -2.49
N ASN A 81 12.19 -5.20 -2.54
CA ASN A 81 12.34 -4.39 -1.33
C ASN A 81 11.10 -4.47 -0.44
N VAL A 82 9.91 -4.44 -1.02
CA VAL A 82 8.67 -4.55 -0.25
C VAL A 82 8.55 -5.92 0.41
N ASN A 83 8.88 -6.98 -0.32
CA ASN A 83 8.84 -8.34 0.24
C ASN A 83 9.85 -8.52 1.38
N LYS A 84 10.99 -7.85 1.31
CA LYS A 84 12.05 -7.94 2.32
C LYS A 84 11.74 -7.10 3.56
N GLU A 85 11.22 -5.89 3.38
CA GLU A 85 11.09 -4.90 4.44
C GLU A 85 9.64 -4.65 4.85
N GLY A 86 8.67 -5.05 4.03
CA GLY A 86 7.25 -4.76 4.27
C GLY A 86 6.69 -5.44 5.50
N ILE A 87 5.77 -4.76 6.15
CA ILE A 87 5.07 -5.25 7.33
C ILE A 87 3.60 -5.40 6.99
N ALA A 88 3.08 -6.62 7.08
CA ALA A 88 1.65 -6.88 6.85
C ALA A 88 0.82 -6.22 7.96
N ILE A 89 -0.24 -5.53 7.55
CA ILE A 89 -1.12 -4.83 8.49
C ILE A 89 -2.60 -5.16 8.31
#